data_d2d49f1f799adac9aa20dea859009f79
#
_entry.id   d2d49f1f799adac9aa20dea859009f79
#
_cell.length_a   1.000
_cell.length_b   1.000
_cell.length_c   1.000
_cell.angle_alpha   90.00
_cell.angle_beta   90.00
_cell.angle_gamma   90.00
#
_symmetry.space_group_name_H-M   'P 1'
#
loop_
_entity.id
_entity.type
_entity.pdbx_description
1 polymer ?
#
loop_
_entity_poly.entity_id
_entity_poly.type
_entity_poly.pdbx_seq_one_letter_code
_entity_poly.pdbx_strand_id
1 'polypeptide(L)'
;MQKKGKIELKNIIWTNRSNGLETLIMIIAGAILVFMPGLTADLITKGLAVISLFYGFMNIFRYLDNRKDNNAYTIDIIIGIVSLLFGIFVWTNPHFILSFLPMVLGILLIINGLAALPLFFQFGLIYIPAFFTSIIPLVIGIILIVDPYGIAKSAIQIFGIVILVSGISNLITLLKSSK
;
A
#
# COMPACT_ATOMS: atom_id res chain seq x y z
N MET A 1 -17.68 -38.01 -28.10
CA MET A 1 -18.25 -37.36 -26.92
C MET A 1 -17.39 -37.44 -25.64
N GLN A 2 -16.54 -38.45 -25.45
CA GLN A 2 -15.69 -38.62 -24.24
C GLN A 2 -14.56 -37.59 -24.04
N LYS A 3 -14.05 -36.95 -25.10
CA LYS A 3 -12.90 -36.03 -25.00
C LYS A 3 -13.28 -34.66 -24.43
N LYS A 4 -14.52 -34.18 -24.64
CA LYS A 4 -15.04 -32.93 -24.11
C LYS A 4 -15.23 -32.98 -22.58
N GLY A 5 -15.78 -34.08 -22.06
CA GLY A 5 -15.99 -34.25 -20.64
C GLY A 5 -14.70 -34.31 -19.80
N LYS A 6 -13.62 -34.91 -20.34
CA LYS A 6 -12.31 -34.93 -19.66
C LYS A 6 -11.64 -33.57 -19.57
N ILE A 7 -11.85 -32.69 -20.56
CA ILE A 7 -11.30 -31.32 -20.57
C ILE A 7 -12.06 -30.45 -19.57
N GLU A 8 -13.37 -30.57 -19.50
CA GLU A 8 -14.17 -29.82 -18.51
C GLU A 8 -13.85 -30.25 -17.07
N LEU A 9 -13.76 -31.55 -16.78
CA LEU A 9 -13.38 -32.04 -15.47
C LEU A 9 -11.97 -31.59 -15.04
N LYS A 10 -11.01 -31.61 -16.00
CA LYS A 10 -9.66 -31.12 -15.75
C LYS A 10 -9.63 -29.64 -15.42
N ASN A 11 -10.39 -28.81 -16.13
CA ASN A 11 -10.49 -27.38 -15.86
C ASN A 11 -11.14 -27.10 -14.50
N ILE A 12 -12.21 -27.83 -14.14
CA ILE A 12 -12.89 -27.71 -12.85
C ILE A 12 -11.94 -28.08 -11.70
N ILE A 13 -11.16 -29.15 -11.84
CA ILE A 13 -10.21 -29.60 -10.80
C ILE A 13 -9.07 -28.58 -10.62
N TRP A 14 -8.52 -28.04 -11.70
CA TRP A 14 -7.46 -27.03 -11.64
C TRP A 14 -7.96 -25.69 -11.05
N THR A 15 -9.15 -25.25 -11.45
CA THR A 15 -9.77 -24.03 -10.93
C THR A 15 -10.07 -24.15 -9.43
N ASN A 16 -10.59 -25.29 -8.97
CA ASN A 16 -10.91 -25.49 -7.56
C ASN A 16 -9.64 -25.59 -6.68
N ARG A 17 -8.55 -26.16 -7.20
CA ARG A 17 -7.26 -26.25 -6.49
C ARG A 17 -6.57 -24.89 -6.37
N SER A 18 -6.59 -24.08 -7.41
CA SER A 18 -6.05 -22.71 -7.39
C SER A 18 -6.82 -21.84 -6.42
N ASN A 19 -8.15 -21.93 -6.41
CA ASN A 19 -9.00 -21.20 -5.48
C ASN A 19 -8.76 -21.57 -4.01
N GLY A 20 -8.46 -22.83 -3.71
CA GLY A 20 -8.13 -23.29 -2.34
C GLY A 20 -6.82 -22.70 -1.82
N LEU A 21 -5.76 -22.71 -2.64
CA LEU A 21 -4.47 -22.14 -2.27
C LEU A 21 -4.54 -20.62 -2.12
N GLU A 22 -5.23 -19.94 -3.03
CA GLU A 22 -5.48 -18.51 -2.98
C GLU A 22 -6.21 -18.11 -1.69
N THR A 23 -7.26 -18.84 -1.35
CA THR A 23 -8.03 -18.63 -0.12
C THR A 23 -7.17 -18.79 1.13
N LEU A 24 -6.32 -19.82 1.20
CA LEU A 24 -5.39 -20.02 2.30
C LEU A 24 -4.39 -18.87 2.42
N ILE A 25 -3.81 -18.43 1.31
CA ILE A 25 -2.88 -17.30 1.27
C ILE A 25 -3.58 -16.02 1.76
N MET A 26 -4.81 -15.75 1.33
CA MET A 26 -5.59 -14.59 1.77
C MET A 26 -5.85 -14.61 3.28
N ILE A 27 -6.22 -15.75 3.84
CA ILE A 27 -6.47 -15.88 5.29
C ILE A 27 -5.19 -15.65 6.08
N ILE A 28 -4.07 -16.29 5.68
CA ILE A 28 -2.79 -16.13 6.36
C ILE A 28 -2.28 -14.69 6.24
N ALA A 29 -2.30 -14.11 5.05
CA ALA A 29 -1.89 -12.73 4.82
C ALA A 29 -2.75 -11.75 5.62
N GLY A 30 -4.10 -11.89 5.56
CA GLY A 30 -5.01 -11.07 6.33
C GLY A 30 -4.77 -11.18 7.84
N ALA A 31 -4.54 -12.38 8.36
CA ALA A 31 -4.21 -12.59 9.77
C ALA A 31 -2.89 -11.88 10.16
N ILE A 32 -1.84 -11.99 9.36
CA ILE A 32 -0.57 -11.31 9.61
C ILE A 32 -0.75 -9.78 9.65
N LEU A 33 -1.49 -9.21 8.69
CA LEU A 33 -1.76 -7.77 8.65
C LEU A 33 -2.54 -7.28 9.87
N VAL A 34 -3.49 -8.08 10.38
CA VAL A 34 -4.31 -7.72 11.54
C VAL A 34 -3.53 -7.83 12.85
N PHE A 35 -2.85 -8.97 13.05
CA PHE A 35 -2.19 -9.26 14.34
C PHE A 35 -0.80 -8.65 14.47
N MET A 36 -0.11 -8.44 13.32
CA MET A 36 1.27 -7.93 13.29
C MET A 36 1.44 -6.78 12.30
N PRO A 37 0.67 -5.66 12.44
CA PRO A 37 0.73 -4.56 11.49
C PRO A 37 2.11 -3.86 11.48
N GLY A 38 2.80 -3.82 12.60
CA GLY A 38 4.16 -3.29 12.69
C GLY A 38 5.18 -4.09 11.88
N LEU A 39 5.13 -5.43 11.97
CA LEU A 39 5.97 -6.30 11.13
C LEU A 39 5.69 -6.10 9.65
N THR A 40 4.41 -6.01 9.27
CA THR A 40 4.02 -5.76 7.88
C THR A 40 4.53 -4.41 7.39
N ALA A 41 4.40 -3.38 8.21
CA ALA A 41 4.90 -2.05 7.94
C ALA A 41 6.44 -2.07 7.70
N ASP A 42 7.18 -2.75 8.57
CA ASP A 42 8.64 -2.90 8.45
C ASP A 42 9.04 -3.72 7.21
N LEU A 43 8.30 -4.77 6.87
CA LEU A 43 8.55 -5.56 5.68
C LEU A 43 8.30 -4.76 4.39
N ILE A 44 7.24 -3.95 4.35
CA ILE A 44 6.94 -3.09 3.21
C ILE A 44 8.06 -2.06 3.01
N THR A 45 8.48 -1.39 4.07
CA THR A 45 9.53 -0.36 3.99
C THR A 45 10.91 -0.96 3.67
N LYS A 46 11.28 -2.08 4.29
CA LYS A 46 12.51 -2.79 3.96
C LYS A 46 12.50 -3.34 2.53
N GLY A 47 11.36 -3.85 2.08
CA GLY A 47 11.18 -4.24 0.68
C GLY A 47 11.40 -3.10 -0.30
N LEU A 48 10.83 -1.92 0.00
CA LEU A 48 11.06 -0.70 -0.79
C LEU A 48 12.53 -0.30 -0.80
N ALA A 49 13.19 -0.36 0.36
CA ALA A 49 14.63 -0.07 0.46
C ALA A 49 15.47 -1.01 -0.40
N VAL A 50 15.23 -2.33 -0.34
CA VAL A 50 15.94 -3.33 -1.14
C VAL A 50 15.73 -3.08 -2.64
N ILE A 51 14.48 -2.85 -3.07
CA ILE A 51 14.17 -2.54 -4.47
C ILE A 51 14.91 -1.27 -4.92
N SER A 52 14.91 -0.21 -4.11
CA SER A 52 15.60 1.04 -4.43
C SER A 52 17.12 0.87 -4.51
N LEU A 53 17.70 0.11 -3.58
CA LEU A 53 19.14 -0.21 -3.62
C LEU A 53 19.50 -1.03 -4.85
N PHE A 54 18.72 -2.06 -5.17
CA PHE A 54 18.95 -2.87 -6.37
C PHE A 54 18.81 -2.05 -7.64
N TYR A 55 17.79 -1.20 -7.73
CA TYR A 55 17.59 -0.31 -8.87
C TYR A 55 18.74 0.70 -9.02
N GLY A 56 19.21 1.28 -7.91
CA GLY A 56 20.35 2.17 -7.89
C GLY A 56 21.64 1.50 -8.38
N PHE A 57 21.90 0.29 -7.89
CA PHE A 57 23.06 -0.51 -8.30
C PHE A 57 23.02 -0.86 -9.80
N MET A 58 21.85 -1.27 -10.31
CA MET A 58 21.66 -1.60 -11.73
C MET A 58 21.91 -0.38 -12.63
N ASN A 59 21.48 0.81 -12.24
CA ASN A 59 21.72 2.03 -13.03
C ASN A 59 23.19 2.42 -13.05
N ILE A 60 23.92 2.29 -11.93
CA ILE A 60 25.37 2.52 -11.90
C ILE A 60 26.09 1.49 -12.77
N PHE A 61 25.71 0.22 -12.68
CA PHE A 61 26.31 -0.83 -13.50
C PHE A 61 26.09 -0.56 -14.99
N ARG A 62 24.86 -0.19 -15.37
CA ARG A 62 24.53 0.20 -16.76
C ARG A 62 25.35 1.38 -17.26
N TYR A 63 25.56 2.40 -16.41
CA TYR A 63 26.42 3.53 -16.74
C TYR A 63 27.87 3.09 -17.00
N LEU A 64 28.43 2.23 -16.14
CA LEU A 64 29.79 1.75 -16.27
C LEU A 64 29.99 0.90 -17.53
N ASP A 65 29.00 0.12 -17.91
CA ASP A 65 29.03 -0.71 -19.11
C ASP A 65 28.98 0.15 -20.39
N ASN A 66 27.99 1.05 -20.46
CA ASN A 66 27.79 1.96 -21.58
C ASN A 66 28.95 2.98 -21.76
N ARG A 67 29.70 3.27 -20.69
CA ARG A 67 30.86 4.14 -20.75
C ARG A 67 31.97 3.56 -21.62
N LYS A 68 32.08 2.26 -21.71
CA LYS A 68 33.08 1.59 -22.55
C LYS A 68 32.87 1.83 -24.04
N ASP A 69 31.59 2.01 -24.44
CA ASP A 69 31.16 2.20 -25.82
C ASP A 69 30.90 3.69 -26.20
N ASN A 70 31.32 4.64 -25.36
CA ASN A 70 31.05 6.09 -25.51
C ASN A 70 29.55 6.47 -25.56
N ASN A 71 28.66 5.61 -25.12
CA ASN A 71 27.20 5.79 -25.10
C ASN A 71 26.61 5.97 -23.68
N ALA A 72 27.46 6.36 -22.71
CA ALA A 72 27.02 6.54 -21.33
C ALA A 72 26.21 7.82 -21.16
N TYR A 73 24.97 7.65 -20.69
CA TYR A 73 24.13 8.79 -20.29
C TYR A 73 24.44 9.20 -18.87
N THR A 74 24.86 10.44 -18.65
CA THR A 74 25.10 10.98 -17.29
C THR A 74 23.90 10.87 -16.36
N ILE A 75 22.69 10.79 -16.91
CA ILE A 75 21.45 10.60 -16.15
C ILE A 75 21.43 9.27 -15.40
N ASP A 76 22.01 8.20 -15.95
CA ASP A 76 21.99 6.86 -15.34
C ASP A 76 22.79 6.85 -14.03
N ILE A 77 23.93 7.52 -13.98
CA ILE A 77 24.71 7.60 -12.74
C ILE A 77 24.03 8.48 -11.68
N ILE A 78 23.37 9.57 -12.11
CA ILE A 78 22.63 10.43 -11.19
C ILE A 78 21.45 9.65 -10.57
N ILE A 79 20.65 8.98 -11.39
CA ILE A 79 19.54 8.14 -10.93
C ILE A 79 20.08 7.03 -10.02
N GLY A 80 21.19 6.39 -10.40
CA GLY A 80 21.81 5.33 -9.61
C GLY A 80 22.19 5.82 -8.19
N ILE A 81 22.91 6.94 -8.10
CA ILE A 81 23.33 7.52 -6.81
C ILE A 81 22.11 7.94 -5.97
N VAL A 82 21.15 8.67 -6.56
CA VAL A 82 19.95 9.12 -5.86
C VAL A 82 19.15 7.92 -5.33
N SER A 83 18.99 6.86 -6.14
CA SER A 83 18.26 5.65 -5.71
C SER A 83 18.99 4.90 -4.60
N LEU A 84 20.33 4.84 -4.61
CA LEU A 84 21.10 4.25 -3.53
C LEU A 84 20.95 5.04 -2.23
N LEU A 85 21.09 6.37 -2.29
CA LEU A 85 20.92 7.24 -1.13
C LEU A 85 19.51 7.12 -0.55
N PHE A 86 18.50 7.10 -1.42
CA PHE A 86 17.11 6.89 -1.01
C PHE A 86 16.92 5.52 -0.36
N GLY A 87 17.45 4.44 -0.94
CA GLY A 87 17.36 3.10 -0.37
C GLY A 87 18.01 2.99 1.02
N ILE A 88 19.18 3.60 1.21
CA ILE A 88 19.86 3.67 2.52
C ILE A 88 19.00 4.48 3.50
N PHE A 89 18.46 5.61 3.09
CA PHE A 89 17.59 6.44 3.92
C PHE A 89 16.33 5.68 4.37
N VAL A 90 15.66 4.98 3.47
CA VAL A 90 14.48 4.15 3.78
C VAL A 90 14.84 3.02 4.74
N TRP A 91 16.00 2.39 4.56
CA TRP A 91 16.47 1.30 5.43
C TRP A 91 16.70 1.76 6.87
N THR A 92 17.29 2.95 7.03
CA THR A 92 17.61 3.53 8.35
C THR A 92 16.41 4.20 9.03
N ASN A 93 15.42 4.68 8.25
CA ASN A 93 14.28 5.44 8.75
C ASN A 93 12.92 4.88 8.27
N PRO A 94 12.58 3.61 8.57
CA PRO A 94 11.34 2.99 8.09
C PRO A 94 10.08 3.71 8.59
N HIS A 95 10.09 4.20 9.83
CA HIS A 95 8.97 4.94 10.42
C HIS A 95 8.68 6.25 9.69
N PHE A 96 9.71 6.96 9.26
CA PHE A 96 9.55 8.22 8.52
C PHE A 96 8.82 7.98 7.18
N ILE A 97 9.24 6.95 6.45
CA ILE A 97 8.64 6.64 5.14
C ILE A 97 7.15 6.30 5.27
N LEU A 98 6.79 5.50 6.27
CA LEU A 98 5.38 5.15 6.52
C LEU A 98 4.55 6.35 6.98
N SER A 99 5.16 7.26 7.74
CA SER A 99 4.50 8.45 8.25
C SER A 99 4.34 9.53 7.19
N PHE A 100 5.17 9.50 6.15
CA PHE A 100 5.22 10.56 5.13
C PHE A 100 3.87 10.75 4.44
N LEU A 101 3.23 9.67 3.99
CA LEU A 101 1.95 9.75 3.29
C LEU A 101 0.80 10.31 4.17
N PRO A 102 0.54 9.79 5.38
CA PRO A 102 -0.44 10.38 6.29
C PRO A 102 -0.14 11.84 6.64
N MET A 103 1.14 12.19 6.84
CA MET A 103 1.54 13.57 7.14
C MET A 103 1.20 14.54 6.00
N VAL A 104 1.54 14.18 4.75
CA VAL A 104 1.19 14.98 3.57
C VAL A 104 -0.32 15.12 3.41
N LEU A 105 -1.07 14.02 3.57
CA LEU A 105 -2.54 14.03 3.53
C LEU A 105 -3.11 14.92 4.65
N GLY A 106 -2.55 14.85 5.86
CA GLY A 106 -2.93 15.68 6.99
C GLY A 106 -2.78 17.18 6.69
N ILE A 107 -1.63 17.58 6.12
CA ILE A 107 -1.37 18.96 5.70
C ILE A 107 -2.41 19.42 4.65
N LEU A 108 -2.66 18.59 3.63
CA LEU A 108 -3.63 18.88 2.58
C LEU A 108 -5.06 19.05 3.15
N LEU A 109 -5.45 18.19 4.09
CA LEU A 109 -6.75 18.27 4.74
C LEU A 109 -6.89 19.54 5.60
N ILE A 110 -5.84 19.94 6.30
CA ILE A 110 -5.84 21.21 7.05
C ILE A 110 -6.00 22.40 6.10
N ILE A 111 -5.24 22.43 5.01
CA ILE A 111 -5.35 23.50 4.01
C ILE A 111 -6.77 23.55 3.45
N ASN A 112 -7.36 22.41 3.07
CA ASN A 112 -8.73 22.32 2.58
C ASN A 112 -9.76 22.79 3.62
N GLY A 113 -9.62 22.33 4.85
CA GLY A 113 -10.50 22.73 5.95
C GLY A 113 -10.44 24.23 6.23
N LEU A 114 -9.23 24.81 6.26
CA LEU A 114 -9.03 26.27 6.42
C LEU A 114 -9.64 27.06 5.26
N ALA A 115 -9.47 26.61 4.02
CA ALA A 115 -10.05 27.25 2.85
C ALA A 115 -11.59 27.22 2.86
N ALA A 116 -12.20 26.23 3.50
CA ALA A 116 -13.65 26.11 3.62
C ALA A 116 -14.23 26.85 4.84
N LEU A 117 -13.41 27.33 5.80
CA LEU A 117 -13.87 28.04 7.00
C LEU A 117 -14.75 29.28 6.70
N PRO A 118 -14.48 30.12 5.68
CA PRO A 118 -15.33 31.24 5.37
C PRO A 118 -16.79 30.85 5.10
N LEU A 119 -17.01 29.69 4.45
CA LEU A 119 -18.37 29.17 4.21
C LEU A 119 -19.06 28.80 5.53
N PHE A 120 -18.31 28.18 6.46
CA PHE A 120 -18.83 27.84 7.77
C PHE A 120 -19.22 29.10 8.57
N PHE A 121 -18.41 30.14 8.56
CA PHE A 121 -18.71 31.41 9.27
C PHE A 121 -19.89 32.17 8.66
N GLN A 122 -20.13 32.07 7.33
CA GLN A 122 -21.27 32.68 6.67
C GLN A 122 -22.60 32.00 6.99
N PHE A 123 -22.61 30.66 6.98
CA PHE A 123 -23.84 29.88 7.05
C PHE A 123 -24.04 29.14 8.39
N GLY A 124 -22.99 29.05 9.20
CA GLY A 124 -23.00 28.38 10.50
C GLY A 124 -23.41 26.90 10.42
N LEU A 125 -23.93 26.39 11.55
CA LEU A 125 -24.45 25.02 11.65
C LEU A 125 -25.76 24.78 10.88
N ILE A 126 -26.40 25.82 10.37
CA ILE A 126 -27.64 25.72 9.59
C ILE A 126 -27.36 25.09 8.22
N TYR A 127 -26.16 25.30 7.69
CA TYR A 127 -25.74 24.70 6.43
C TYR A 127 -24.81 23.51 6.69
N ILE A 128 -25.41 22.33 6.88
CA ILE A 128 -24.70 21.06 7.18
C ILE A 128 -23.52 20.80 6.26
N PRO A 129 -23.56 20.99 4.91
CA PRO A 129 -22.40 20.79 4.05
C PRO A 129 -21.19 21.66 4.42
N ALA A 130 -21.35 22.89 4.91
CA ALA A 130 -20.25 23.74 5.32
C ALA A 130 -19.50 23.19 6.53
N PHE A 131 -20.22 22.56 7.48
CA PHE A 131 -19.60 21.85 8.60
C PHE A 131 -18.75 20.68 8.14
N PHE A 132 -19.29 19.81 7.26
CA PHE A 132 -18.57 18.64 6.77
C PHE A 132 -17.32 19.00 5.95
N THR A 133 -17.38 20.07 5.16
CA THR A 133 -16.26 20.48 4.29
C THR A 133 -15.20 21.29 5.02
N SER A 134 -15.47 21.91 6.16
CA SER A 134 -14.51 22.74 6.91
C SER A 134 -14.00 22.06 8.17
N ILE A 135 -14.88 21.64 9.07
CA ILE A 135 -14.49 21.16 10.41
C ILE A 135 -13.92 19.74 10.36
N ILE A 136 -14.57 18.84 9.63
CA ILE A 136 -14.11 17.43 9.58
C ILE A 136 -12.72 17.29 8.98
N PRO A 137 -12.37 17.88 7.82
CA PRO A 137 -11.02 17.82 7.31
C PRO A 137 -9.97 18.41 8.25
N LEU A 138 -10.28 19.50 8.97
CA LEU A 138 -9.38 20.08 9.96
C LEU A 138 -9.06 19.09 11.09
N VAL A 139 -10.09 18.49 11.67
CA VAL A 139 -9.92 17.53 12.76
C VAL A 139 -9.15 16.31 12.29
N ILE A 140 -9.52 15.72 11.16
CA ILE A 140 -8.82 14.56 10.59
C ILE A 140 -7.39 14.93 10.24
N GLY A 141 -7.15 16.08 9.62
CA GLY A 141 -5.81 16.55 9.26
C GLY A 141 -4.90 16.71 10.46
N ILE A 142 -5.41 17.24 11.58
CA ILE A 142 -4.65 17.33 12.84
C ILE A 142 -4.30 15.94 13.36
N ILE A 143 -5.24 15.00 13.38
CA ILE A 143 -5.02 13.63 13.84
C ILE A 143 -3.94 12.95 12.99
N LEU A 144 -3.95 13.14 11.66
CA LEU A 144 -2.94 12.56 10.76
C LEU A 144 -1.53 13.13 10.99
N ILE A 145 -1.42 14.36 11.48
CA ILE A 145 -0.12 14.98 11.77
C ILE A 145 0.39 14.60 13.17
N VAL A 146 -0.50 14.43 14.14
CA VAL A 146 -0.12 14.11 15.52
C VAL A 146 0.45 12.69 15.64
N ASP A 147 -0.17 11.70 14.98
CA ASP A 147 0.33 10.32 14.97
C ASP A 147 0.25 9.70 13.57
N PRO A 148 1.09 10.14 12.63
CA PRO A 148 1.06 9.65 11.26
C PRO A 148 1.46 8.16 11.15
N TYR A 149 2.36 7.68 12.02
CA TYR A 149 2.77 6.29 12.04
C TYR A 149 1.68 5.35 12.55
N GLY A 150 1.00 5.72 13.63
CA GLY A 150 -0.14 4.97 14.14
C GLY A 150 -1.29 4.88 13.14
N ILE A 151 -1.56 5.96 12.42
CA ILE A 151 -2.56 5.98 11.34
C ILE A 151 -2.16 5.05 10.19
N ALA A 152 -0.89 5.07 9.76
CA ALA A 152 -0.41 4.15 8.73
C ALA A 152 -0.57 2.68 9.15
N LYS A 153 -0.24 2.35 10.40
CA LYS A 153 -0.46 1.00 10.96
C LYS A 153 -1.93 0.61 11.02
N SER A 154 -2.79 1.53 11.44
CA SER A 154 -4.24 1.31 11.50
C SER A 154 -4.82 1.07 10.10
N ALA A 155 -4.34 1.77 9.08
CA ALA A 155 -4.71 1.52 7.70
C ALA A 155 -4.33 0.09 7.26
N ILE A 156 -3.10 -0.37 7.58
CA ILE A 156 -2.67 -1.75 7.31
C ILE A 156 -3.59 -2.76 8.00
N GLN A 157 -3.98 -2.51 9.26
CA GLN A 157 -4.91 -3.38 9.98
C GLN A 157 -6.29 -3.44 9.32
N ILE A 158 -6.84 -2.31 8.90
CA ILE A 158 -8.13 -2.25 8.19
C ILE A 158 -8.07 -3.06 6.90
N PHE A 159 -7.02 -2.89 6.09
CA PHE A 159 -6.81 -3.72 4.90
C PHE A 159 -6.69 -5.20 5.25
N GLY A 160 -6.00 -5.53 6.35
CA GLY A 160 -5.89 -6.90 6.85
C GLY A 160 -7.24 -7.50 7.18
N ILE A 161 -8.12 -6.75 7.86
CA ILE A 161 -9.48 -7.19 8.18
C ILE A 161 -10.29 -7.48 6.90
N VAL A 162 -10.22 -6.59 5.91
CA VAL A 162 -10.92 -6.77 4.63
C VAL A 162 -10.45 -8.03 3.90
N ILE A 163 -9.13 -8.25 3.84
CA ILE A 163 -8.54 -9.44 3.21
C ILE A 163 -8.93 -10.70 3.97
N LEU A 164 -8.91 -10.67 5.29
CA LEU A 164 -9.25 -11.82 6.14
C LEU A 164 -10.73 -12.20 5.97
N VAL A 165 -11.63 -11.22 6.00
CA VAL A 165 -13.07 -11.43 5.78
C VAL A 165 -13.32 -12.00 4.37
N SER A 166 -12.63 -11.47 3.35
CA SER A 166 -12.72 -11.98 1.98
C SER A 166 -12.22 -13.42 1.88
N GLY A 167 -11.10 -13.75 2.54
CA GLY A 167 -10.55 -15.09 2.59
C GLY A 167 -11.50 -16.09 3.26
N ILE A 168 -12.11 -15.71 4.39
CA ILE A 168 -13.12 -16.55 5.08
C ILE A 168 -14.35 -16.75 4.21
N SER A 169 -14.85 -15.70 3.54
CA SER A 169 -15.98 -15.79 2.63
C SER A 169 -15.71 -16.76 1.47
N ASN A 170 -14.52 -16.68 0.88
CA ASN A 170 -14.09 -17.60 -0.17
C ASN A 170 -14.00 -19.04 0.33
N LEU A 171 -13.50 -19.26 1.55
CA LEU A 171 -13.44 -20.58 2.16
C LEU A 171 -14.82 -21.21 2.31
N ILE A 172 -15.80 -20.44 2.82
CA ILE A 172 -17.19 -20.89 2.97
C ILE A 172 -17.77 -21.28 1.60
N THR A 173 -17.51 -20.49 0.57
CA THR A 173 -17.98 -20.76 -0.79
C THR A 173 -17.37 -22.05 -1.36
N LEU A 174 -16.06 -22.27 -1.14
CA LEU A 174 -15.38 -23.49 -1.57
C LEU A 174 -15.94 -24.75 -0.87
N LEU A 175 -16.18 -24.67 0.45
CA LEU A 175 -16.76 -25.77 1.21
C LEU A 175 -18.18 -26.10 0.76
N LYS A 176 -18.96 -25.07 0.37
CA LYS A 176 -20.34 -25.26 -0.13
C LYS A 176 -20.36 -25.81 -1.55
N SER A 177 -19.38 -25.48 -2.37
CA SER A 177 -19.25 -25.99 -3.75
C SER A 177 -18.69 -27.41 -3.83
N SER A 178 -18.10 -27.91 -2.74
CA SER A 178 -17.55 -29.27 -2.63
C SER A 178 -18.59 -30.33 -2.18
N LYS A 179 -19.82 -29.90 -1.85
CA LYS A 179 -20.96 -30.79 -1.57
C LYS A 179 -21.90 -30.87 -2.78
#